data_f606dca0ad68ccc5e7fec2f1c592aac6
#
_entry.id   f606dca0ad68ccc5e7fec2f1c592aac6
#
_cell.length_a   1.000
_cell.length_b   1.000
_cell.length_c   1.000
_cell.angle_alpha   90.00
_cell.angle_beta   90.00
_cell.angle_gamma   90.00
#
_symmetry.space_group_name_H-M   'P 1'
#
loop_
_entity.id
_entity.type
_entity.pdbx_description
1 polymer ?
#
loop_
_entity_poly.entity_id
_entity_poly.type
_entity_poly.pdbx_seq_one_letter_code
_entity_poly.pdbx_strand_id
1 'polypeptide(L)'
;MINSVCSIRSTGRICTDIANKLEQEGHECKIAYGRENVLSEYEKYAHRITSPLEVKIDGVKSRLFDNAGLNSKRATKKFIKWVEKYDPDLIHLHNLHGYYINIEVLFEYIKRKNKPVIWTMHDCWAFTGHCSHFARINCDKWLSGCHHCPKKKGYPSSVFIDNSKRNYHKKKAVFAGVENMTIVTPSKWLASLVEQSFFKGTKIQVINNGINTDIFKPTQGNFREKYGLQNKKILLGVASAWSESKGLYDFVKLSEKLDDNYKIVLVGLTESQCAELPPQILAITRTTNINELAEVYSTADLFINPTYGDTYPTVNLEAQACGTPVVTYKTGGSVESVPSENVIDTGDIEGLMSIVANENLSIKEGDFSLKQMVNQYINLYKESI
;
A
#
# COMPACT_ATOMS: atom_id res chain seq x y z
N MET A 1 -15.95 0.37 8.51
CA MET A 1 -14.94 0.37 7.43
C MET A 1 -15.09 -0.88 6.56
N ILE A 2 -14.71 -0.81 5.26
CA ILE A 2 -14.74 -1.96 4.34
C ILE A 2 -13.37 -2.08 3.68
N ASN A 3 -12.67 -3.21 3.91
CA ASN A 3 -11.35 -3.47 3.35
C ASN A 3 -11.18 -4.95 2.97
N SER A 4 -10.20 -5.25 2.13
CA SER A 4 -9.91 -6.64 1.74
C SER A 4 -9.42 -7.52 2.90
N VAL A 5 -8.71 -6.94 3.86
CA VAL A 5 -8.13 -7.60 5.05
C VAL A 5 -8.42 -6.77 6.32
N CYS A 6 -8.35 -7.41 7.49
CA CYS A 6 -8.48 -6.75 8.80
C CYS A 6 -7.23 -7.08 9.63
N SER A 7 -6.66 -6.09 10.30
CA SER A 7 -5.50 -6.15 11.21
C SER A 7 -4.14 -6.55 10.63
N ILE A 8 -4.10 -7.07 9.45
CA ILE A 8 -2.86 -7.53 8.80
C ILE A 8 -2.58 -6.74 7.52
N ARG A 9 -1.33 -6.78 7.05
CA ARG A 9 -0.83 -5.96 5.95
C ARG A 9 -1.01 -4.45 6.23
N SER A 10 -0.47 -3.58 5.41
CA SER A 10 -0.51 -2.12 5.63
C SER A 10 -1.95 -1.60 5.74
N THR A 11 -2.81 -1.92 4.78
CA THR A 11 -4.19 -1.38 4.76
C THR A 11 -5.07 -1.94 5.87
N GLY A 12 -4.86 -3.20 6.30
CA GLY A 12 -5.59 -3.77 7.43
C GLY A 12 -5.19 -3.15 8.76
N ARG A 13 -3.89 -2.83 8.94
CA ARG A 13 -3.41 -2.10 10.13
C ARG A 13 -3.97 -0.69 10.18
N ILE A 14 -3.97 0.06 9.08
CA ILE A 14 -4.61 1.39 9.03
C ILE A 14 -6.06 1.31 9.52
N CYS A 15 -6.83 0.30 9.09
CA CYS A 15 -8.21 0.14 9.56
C CYS A 15 -8.28 -0.10 11.09
N THR A 16 -7.42 -0.96 11.64
CA THR A 16 -7.43 -1.24 13.08
C THR A 16 -6.92 -0.07 13.92
N ASP A 17 -5.95 0.69 13.41
CA ASP A 17 -5.43 1.86 14.10
C ASP A 17 -6.49 2.96 14.20
N ILE A 18 -7.25 3.19 13.12
CA ILE A 18 -8.40 4.10 13.13
C ILE A 18 -9.49 3.57 14.08
N ALA A 19 -9.80 2.24 14.05
CA ALA A 19 -10.82 1.65 14.89
C ALA A 19 -10.48 1.76 16.38
N ASN A 20 -9.22 1.52 16.76
CA ASN A 20 -8.74 1.70 18.13
C ASN A 20 -8.93 3.14 18.62
N LYS A 21 -8.63 4.12 17.78
CA LYS A 21 -8.80 5.54 18.15
C LYS A 21 -10.28 5.92 18.26
N LEU A 22 -11.13 5.44 17.36
CA LEU A 22 -12.59 5.65 17.43
C LEU A 22 -13.16 5.07 18.73
N GLU A 23 -12.76 3.85 19.12
CA GLU A 23 -13.21 3.25 20.38
C GLU A 23 -12.75 4.07 21.60
N GLN A 24 -11.49 4.57 21.60
CA GLN A 24 -11.00 5.45 22.66
C GLN A 24 -11.79 6.76 22.78
N GLU A 25 -12.37 7.25 21.69
CA GLU A 25 -13.23 8.44 21.67
C GLU A 25 -14.73 8.11 21.91
N GLY A 26 -15.05 6.85 22.23
CA GLY A 26 -16.41 6.42 22.55
C GLY A 26 -17.29 6.08 21.34
N HIS A 27 -16.69 5.93 20.16
CA HIS A 27 -17.41 5.54 18.93
C HIS A 27 -17.36 4.03 18.70
N GLU A 28 -18.43 3.49 18.13
CA GLU A 28 -18.45 2.11 17.67
C GLU A 28 -17.91 1.99 16.24
N CYS A 29 -17.07 1.00 16.00
CA CYS A 29 -16.50 0.74 14.68
C CYS A 29 -16.51 -0.74 14.34
N LYS A 30 -16.85 -1.07 13.08
CA LYS A 30 -16.70 -2.41 12.51
C LYS A 30 -15.88 -2.37 11.23
N ILE A 31 -15.05 -3.41 11.03
CA ILE A 31 -14.22 -3.60 9.84
C ILE A 31 -14.75 -4.82 9.09
N ALA A 32 -15.48 -4.57 8.01
CA ALA A 32 -15.96 -5.60 7.11
C ALA A 32 -14.84 -6.02 6.14
N TYR A 33 -14.53 -7.33 6.10
CA TYR A 33 -13.39 -7.85 5.34
C TYR A 33 -13.69 -9.20 4.69
N GLY A 34 -12.81 -9.65 3.78
CA GLY A 34 -13.03 -10.92 3.06
C GLY A 34 -11.87 -11.90 3.15
N ARG A 35 -10.64 -11.44 3.32
CA ARG A 35 -9.43 -12.25 3.14
C ARG A 35 -8.64 -12.41 4.42
N GLU A 36 -7.96 -13.56 4.52
CA GLU A 36 -7.00 -13.88 5.57
C GLU A 36 -7.65 -13.95 6.97
N ASN A 37 -6.88 -14.26 7.97
CA ASN A 37 -7.36 -14.30 9.35
C ASN A 37 -7.11 -12.96 10.03
N VAL A 38 -7.86 -12.71 11.07
CA VAL A 38 -7.74 -11.53 11.92
C VAL A 38 -6.93 -11.90 13.16
N LEU A 39 -6.09 -11.00 13.64
CA LEU A 39 -5.42 -11.17 14.92
C LEU A 39 -6.47 -11.12 16.04
N SER A 40 -6.33 -11.96 17.05
CA SER A 40 -7.33 -12.17 18.12
C SER A 40 -7.75 -10.87 18.82
N GLU A 41 -6.81 -9.97 19.05
CA GLU A 41 -7.03 -8.67 19.70
C GLU A 41 -7.97 -7.73 18.91
N TYR A 42 -8.13 -7.97 17.60
CA TYR A 42 -8.99 -7.15 16.70
C TYR A 42 -10.28 -7.85 16.27
N GLU A 43 -10.55 -9.06 16.76
CA GLU A 43 -11.80 -9.78 16.42
C GLU A 43 -13.05 -9.00 16.77
N LYS A 44 -13.02 -8.18 17.82
CA LYS A 44 -14.12 -7.31 18.25
C LYS A 44 -14.57 -6.32 17.15
N TYR A 45 -13.69 -5.91 16.26
CA TYR A 45 -14.01 -5.02 15.12
C TYR A 45 -14.42 -5.80 13.87
N ALA A 46 -14.06 -7.05 13.77
CA ALA A 46 -14.08 -7.81 12.53
C ALA A 46 -15.47 -8.31 12.13
N HIS A 47 -15.87 -8.08 10.88
CA HIS A 47 -17.04 -8.69 10.26
C HIS A 47 -16.67 -9.32 8.91
N ARG A 48 -16.70 -10.64 8.81
CA ARG A 48 -16.31 -11.34 7.58
C ARG A 48 -17.46 -11.34 6.56
N ILE A 49 -17.21 -10.84 5.35
CA ILE A 49 -18.18 -10.77 4.25
C ILE A 49 -18.26 -12.10 3.50
N THR A 50 -17.14 -12.73 3.21
CA THR A 50 -17.01 -13.95 2.40
C THR A 50 -16.20 -15.00 3.12
N SER A 51 -16.56 -16.26 2.94
CA SER A 51 -15.76 -17.39 3.39
C SER A 51 -14.46 -17.53 2.58
N PRO A 52 -13.42 -18.22 3.11
CA PRO A 52 -12.19 -18.48 2.37
C PRO A 52 -12.41 -19.20 1.04
N LEU A 53 -13.41 -20.09 0.96
CA LEU A 53 -13.76 -20.81 -0.27
C LEU A 53 -14.36 -19.85 -1.32
N GLU A 54 -15.28 -18.98 -0.91
CA GLU A 54 -15.88 -17.96 -1.81
C GLU A 54 -14.81 -17.03 -2.37
N VAL A 55 -13.83 -16.60 -1.56
CA VAL A 55 -12.66 -15.80 -2.02
C VAL A 55 -11.86 -16.57 -3.08
N LYS A 56 -11.60 -17.86 -2.89
CA LYS A 56 -10.87 -18.67 -3.87
C LYS A 56 -11.66 -18.77 -5.18
N ILE A 57 -12.97 -19.04 -5.10
CA ILE A 57 -13.85 -19.13 -6.28
C ILE A 57 -13.90 -17.80 -7.03
N ASP A 58 -14.05 -16.69 -6.32
CA ASP A 58 -14.04 -15.35 -6.92
C ASP A 58 -12.67 -15.07 -7.59
N GLY A 59 -11.57 -15.42 -6.92
CA GLY A 59 -10.22 -15.27 -7.49
C GLY A 59 -10.02 -16.06 -8.78
N VAL A 60 -10.53 -17.30 -8.87
CA VAL A 60 -10.50 -18.11 -10.10
C VAL A 60 -11.34 -17.44 -11.19
N LYS A 61 -12.59 -17.06 -10.88
CA LYS A 61 -13.46 -16.36 -11.85
C LYS A 61 -12.83 -15.06 -12.35
N SER A 62 -12.21 -14.31 -11.46
CA SER A 62 -11.56 -13.05 -11.83
C SER A 62 -10.38 -13.26 -12.76
N ARG A 63 -9.58 -14.33 -12.56
CA ARG A 63 -8.49 -14.69 -13.46
C ARG A 63 -8.95 -15.19 -14.83
N LEU A 64 -10.07 -15.91 -14.87
CA LEU A 64 -10.61 -16.42 -16.12
C LEU A 64 -11.34 -15.36 -16.93
N PHE A 65 -12.10 -14.47 -16.27
CA PHE A 65 -13.06 -13.57 -16.91
C PHE A 65 -12.71 -12.08 -16.75
N ASP A 66 -11.57 -11.73 -16.17
CA ASP A 66 -11.15 -10.35 -15.91
C ASP A 66 -12.27 -9.49 -15.29
N ASN A 67 -12.84 -9.95 -14.17
CA ASN A 67 -14.01 -9.31 -13.55
C ASN A 67 -13.86 -9.11 -12.02
N ALA A 68 -12.64 -8.79 -11.57
CA ALA A 68 -12.36 -8.50 -10.16
C ALA A 68 -13.28 -7.38 -9.62
N GLY A 69 -13.87 -7.63 -8.44
CA GLY A 69 -14.83 -6.72 -7.81
C GLY A 69 -16.28 -6.85 -8.34
N LEU A 70 -16.54 -7.71 -9.31
CA LEU A 70 -17.86 -7.92 -9.91
C LEU A 70 -18.51 -9.27 -9.56
N ASN A 71 -17.79 -10.12 -8.87
CA ASN A 71 -18.28 -11.39 -8.35
C ASN A 71 -18.88 -11.23 -6.93
N SER A 72 -19.01 -12.30 -6.17
CA SER A 72 -19.43 -12.29 -4.74
C SER A 72 -20.80 -11.62 -4.47
N LYS A 73 -21.72 -11.54 -5.47
CA LYS A 73 -23.03 -10.86 -5.35
C LYS A 73 -23.84 -11.36 -4.16
N ARG A 74 -23.92 -12.70 -3.94
CA ARG A 74 -24.73 -13.29 -2.86
C ARG A 74 -24.19 -12.90 -1.47
N ALA A 75 -22.88 -13.01 -1.29
CA ALA A 75 -22.22 -12.64 -0.04
C ALA A 75 -22.40 -11.14 0.24
N THR A 76 -22.20 -10.29 -0.78
CA THR A 76 -22.40 -8.84 -0.65
C THR A 76 -23.85 -8.48 -0.31
N LYS A 77 -24.86 -9.12 -0.92
CA LYS A 77 -26.27 -8.90 -0.55
C LYS A 77 -26.57 -9.30 0.90
N LYS A 78 -25.96 -10.40 1.39
CA LYS A 78 -26.08 -10.79 2.82
C LYS A 78 -25.40 -9.75 3.73
N PHE A 79 -24.23 -9.28 3.34
CA PHE A 79 -23.50 -8.23 4.04
C PHE A 79 -24.31 -6.92 4.10
N ILE A 80 -24.92 -6.48 3.00
CA ILE A 80 -25.74 -5.26 2.98
C ILE A 80 -26.91 -5.35 3.97
N LYS A 81 -27.59 -6.51 4.07
CA LYS A 81 -28.63 -6.70 5.10
C LYS A 81 -28.11 -6.52 6.53
N TRP A 82 -26.88 -6.94 6.77
CA TRP A 82 -26.23 -6.72 8.06
C TRP A 82 -25.89 -5.24 8.27
N VAL A 83 -25.35 -4.55 7.24
CA VAL A 83 -25.06 -3.11 7.30
C VAL A 83 -26.33 -2.28 7.52
N GLU A 84 -27.45 -2.66 6.89
CA GLU A 84 -28.75 -2.00 7.12
C GLU A 84 -29.24 -2.12 8.57
N LYS A 85 -28.96 -3.26 9.21
CA LYS A 85 -29.31 -3.45 10.64
C LYS A 85 -28.33 -2.74 11.57
N TYR A 86 -27.05 -2.68 11.18
CA TYR A 86 -26.00 -1.99 11.94
C TYR A 86 -26.14 -0.47 11.84
N ASP A 87 -26.65 0.02 10.71
CA ASP A 87 -26.96 1.41 10.38
C ASP A 87 -25.86 2.42 10.70
N PRO A 88 -24.67 2.30 10.11
CA PRO A 88 -23.55 3.20 10.40
C PRO A 88 -23.85 4.64 10.00
N ASP A 89 -23.34 5.61 10.75
CA ASP A 89 -23.42 7.03 10.39
C ASP A 89 -22.51 7.38 9.20
N LEU A 90 -21.38 6.70 9.08
CA LEU A 90 -20.39 6.91 8.03
C LEU A 90 -19.84 5.58 7.49
N ILE A 91 -19.60 5.52 6.19
CA ILE A 91 -18.99 4.39 5.50
C ILE A 91 -17.60 4.75 5.04
N HIS A 92 -16.56 4.07 5.54
CA HIS A 92 -15.20 4.25 5.06
C HIS A 92 -14.75 3.05 4.22
N LEU A 93 -14.47 3.31 2.94
CA LEU A 93 -14.02 2.34 1.96
C LEU A 93 -12.49 2.36 1.82
N HIS A 94 -11.87 1.19 1.73
CA HIS A 94 -10.47 1.01 1.37
C HIS A 94 -10.37 0.17 0.09
N ASN A 95 -9.61 -0.94 0.09
CA ASN A 95 -9.44 -1.79 -1.08
C ASN A 95 -10.69 -2.62 -1.37
N LEU A 96 -11.43 -2.27 -2.42
CA LEU A 96 -12.61 -3.00 -2.88
C LEU A 96 -12.28 -4.13 -3.86
N HIS A 97 -11.03 -4.24 -4.31
CA HIS A 97 -10.51 -5.42 -4.99
C HIS A 97 -10.02 -6.47 -3.97
N GLY A 98 -9.79 -7.71 -4.39
CA GLY A 98 -9.35 -8.77 -3.48
C GLY A 98 -10.34 -9.93 -3.37
N TYR A 99 -11.29 -10.02 -4.29
CA TYR A 99 -12.15 -11.20 -4.50
C TYR A 99 -13.13 -11.48 -3.36
N TYR A 100 -13.73 -10.46 -2.75
CA TYR A 100 -14.56 -10.64 -1.56
C TYR A 100 -15.86 -9.83 -1.56
N ILE A 101 -16.00 -8.87 -2.46
CA ILE A 101 -17.13 -7.97 -2.50
C ILE A 101 -17.57 -7.68 -3.94
N ASN A 102 -18.84 -7.40 -4.15
CA ASN A 102 -19.40 -6.95 -5.41
C ASN A 102 -19.68 -5.45 -5.36
N ILE A 103 -18.97 -4.67 -6.18
CA ILE A 103 -19.06 -3.21 -6.18
C ILE A 103 -20.42 -2.70 -6.66
N GLU A 104 -21.11 -3.40 -7.58
CA GLU A 104 -22.44 -2.97 -8.05
C GLU A 104 -23.44 -2.99 -6.89
N VAL A 105 -23.51 -4.10 -6.14
CA VAL A 105 -24.41 -4.26 -4.98
C VAL A 105 -24.06 -3.30 -3.86
N LEU A 106 -22.76 -3.07 -3.60
CA LEU A 106 -22.33 -2.15 -2.56
C LEU A 106 -22.71 -0.70 -2.89
N PHE A 107 -22.43 -0.24 -4.11
CA PHE A 107 -22.68 1.15 -4.49
C PHE A 107 -24.17 1.43 -4.76
N GLU A 108 -24.97 0.44 -5.13
CA GLU A 108 -26.43 0.54 -5.13
C GLU A 108 -26.95 0.88 -3.73
N TYR A 109 -26.45 0.19 -2.70
CA TYR A 109 -26.76 0.49 -1.30
C TYR A 109 -26.30 1.90 -0.89
N ILE A 110 -25.04 2.25 -1.18
CA ILE A 110 -24.44 3.56 -0.85
C ILE A 110 -25.28 4.69 -1.44
N LYS A 111 -25.61 4.64 -2.73
CA LYS A 111 -26.42 5.65 -3.43
C LYS A 111 -27.82 5.75 -2.85
N ARG A 112 -28.45 4.62 -2.52
CA ARG A 112 -29.79 4.59 -1.95
C ARG A 112 -29.87 5.19 -0.54
N LYS A 113 -28.83 4.98 0.27
CA LYS A 113 -28.81 5.45 1.67
C LYS A 113 -28.28 6.87 1.81
N ASN A 114 -27.49 7.33 0.86
CA ASN A 114 -26.90 8.66 0.80
C ASN A 114 -26.15 9.10 2.07
N LYS A 115 -25.56 8.13 2.78
CA LYS A 115 -24.74 8.39 3.98
C LYS A 115 -23.37 8.91 3.56
N PRO A 116 -22.66 9.65 4.44
CA PRO A 116 -21.29 10.08 4.19
C PRO A 116 -20.38 8.89 3.85
N VAL A 117 -19.60 9.03 2.78
CA VAL A 117 -18.63 8.03 2.33
C VAL A 117 -17.25 8.64 2.30
N ILE A 118 -16.30 8.01 2.95
CA ILE A 118 -14.89 8.28 2.76
C ILE A 118 -14.30 7.09 2.02
N TRP A 119 -13.53 7.35 0.96
CA TRP A 119 -12.86 6.28 0.23
C TRP A 119 -11.36 6.52 0.16
N THR A 120 -10.60 5.81 1.01
CA THR A 120 -9.13 5.83 0.94
C THR A 120 -8.66 4.93 -0.18
N MET A 121 -8.08 5.55 -1.22
CA MET A 121 -7.47 4.85 -2.33
C MET A 121 -6.00 4.56 -2.03
N HIS A 122 -5.63 3.29 -1.99
CA HIS A 122 -4.25 2.85 -1.77
C HIS A 122 -3.52 2.53 -3.08
N ASP A 123 -4.25 2.49 -4.18
CA ASP A 123 -3.75 2.22 -5.53
C ASP A 123 -4.71 2.78 -6.61
N CYS A 124 -4.41 2.50 -7.88
CA CYS A 124 -5.15 3.05 -9.01
C CYS A 124 -6.32 2.17 -9.49
N TRP A 125 -6.61 1.04 -8.83
CA TRP A 125 -7.62 0.09 -9.32
C TRP A 125 -9.01 0.70 -9.50
N ALA A 126 -9.39 1.62 -8.64
CA ALA A 126 -10.73 2.22 -8.64
C ALA A 126 -11.07 2.92 -9.98
N PHE A 127 -10.11 3.61 -10.58
CA PHE A 127 -10.32 4.40 -11.81
C PHE A 127 -9.68 3.80 -13.07
N THR A 128 -9.11 2.60 -12.99
CA THR A 128 -8.62 1.85 -14.16
C THR A 128 -9.60 0.75 -14.57
N GLY A 129 -9.45 0.22 -15.77
CA GLY A 129 -10.24 -0.93 -16.22
C GLY A 129 -9.77 -2.28 -15.68
N HIS A 130 -8.52 -2.36 -15.18
CA HIS A 130 -7.93 -3.62 -14.75
C HIS A 130 -6.92 -3.42 -13.61
N CYS A 131 -5.76 -2.81 -13.90
CA CYS A 131 -4.58 -2.84 -13.05
C CYS A 131 -4.67 -1.90 -11.82
N SER A 132 -4.00 -2.27 -10.75
CA SER A 132 -3.84 -1.43 -9.54
C SER A 132 -2.68 -0.44 -9.65
N HIS A 133 -1.67 -0.72 -10.49
CA HIS A 133 -0.54 0.16 -10.73
C HIS A 133 -0.15 0.15 -12.21
N PHE A 134 0.08 1.31 -12.80
CA PHE A 134 0.43 1.47 -14.22
C PHE A 134 1.64 2.38 -14.45
N ALA A 135 2.18 3.03 -13.42
CA ALA A 135 3.27 4.01 -13.55
C ALA A 135 4.50 3.44 -14.28
N ARG A 136 4.92 2.20 -13.96
CA ARG A 136 6.08 1.55 -14.58
C ARG A 136 6.00 1.44 -16.12
N ILE A 137 4.79 1.34 -16.66
CA ILE A 137 4.57 1.19 -18.11
C ILE A 137 4.06 2.46 -18.76
N ASN A 138 4.01 3.58 -18.04
CA ASN A 138 3.53 4.88 -18.50
C ASN A 138 2.21 4.80 -19.28
N CYS A 139 1.26 3.98 -18.79
CA CYS A 139 -0.03 3.79 -19.46
C CYS A 139 -0.97 4.94 -19.12
N ASP A 140 -1.50 5.60 -20.16
CA ASP A 140 -2.43 6.73 -20.10
C ASP A 140 -3.88 6.36 -20.44
N LYS A 141 -4.16 5.11 -20.84
CA LYS A 141 -5.48 4.65 -21.31
C LYS A 141 -6.62 4.86 -20.30
N TRP A 142 -6.30 4.93 -19.01
CA TRP A 142 -7.27 5.20 -17.95
C TRP A 142 -7.87 6.62 -18.03
N LEU A 143 -7.23 7.56 -18.70
CA LEU A 143 -7.74 8.92 -18.89
C LEU A 143 -8.98 8.95 -19.79
N SER A 144 -8.99 8.21 -20.88
CA SER A 144 -10.04 8.22 -21.89
C SER A 144 -10.90 6.95 -21.92
N GLY A 145 -10.40 5.85 -21.38
CA GLY A 145 -11.08 4.56 -21.33
C GLY A 145 -10.10 3.41 -21.58
N CYS A 146 -9.91 2.55 -20.57
CA CYS A 146 -9.03 1.40 -20.70
C CYS A 146 -9.47 0.44 -21.81
N HIS A 147 -8.51 -0.08 -22.54
CA HIS A 147 -8.69 -1.13 -23.56
C HIS A 147 -7.34 -1.78 -23.85
N HIS A 148 -7.32 -3.05 -24.33
CA HIS A 148 -6.08 -3.78 -24.65
C HIS A 148 -5.01 -3.55 -23.58
N CYS A 149 -5.32 -4.03 -22.35
CA CYS A 149 -4.50 -3.78 -21.18
C CYS A 149 -3.10 -4.41 -21.30
N PRO A 150 -2.01 -3.62 -21.39
CA PRO A 150 -0.65 -4.16 -21.49
C PRO A 150 -0.23 -4.88 -20.19
N LYS A 151 -0.91 -4.61 -19.08
CA LYS A 151 -0.63 -5.19 -17.76
C LYS A 151 -1.67 -6.23 -17.33
N LYS A 152 -2.34 -6.89 -18.28
CA LYS A 152 -3.38 -7.89 -18.02
C LYS A 152 -2.92 -9.03 -17.08
N LYS A 153 -1.65 -9.42 -17.13
CA LYS A 153 -1.06 -10.43 -16.25
C LYS A 153 -0.70 -9.90 -14.85
N GLY A 154 -0.70 -8.56 -14.66
CA GLY A 154 -0.49 -7.93 -13.37
C GLY A 154 -1.71 -8.04 -12.46
N TYR A 155 -1.56 -7.64 -11.19
CA TYR A 155 -2.67 -7.73 -10.22
C TYR A 155 -3.74 -6.64 -10.46
N PRO A 156 -5.02 -7.02 -10.39
CA PRO A 156 -5.60 -8.37 -10.32
C PRO A 156 -5.44 -9.08 -11.67
N SER A 157 -4.78 -10.24 -11.70
CA SER A 157 -4.37 -10.87 -12.95
C SER A 157 -5.53 -11.49 -13.72
N SER A 158 -5.48 -11.41 -15.06
CA SER A 158 -6.31 -12.19 -15.97
C SER A 158 -5.45 -13.01 -16.94
N VAL A 159 -5.81 -14.27 -17.14
CA VAL A 159 -5.02 -15.21 -17.95
C VAL A 159 -5.37 -15.08 -19.42
N PHE A 160 -6.64 -15.15 -19.77
CA PHE A 160 -7.10 -15.25 -21.15
C PHE A 160 -7.80 -13.99 -21.65
N ILE A 161 -8.75 -13.47 -20.89
CA ILE A 161 -9.66 -12.42 -21.31
C ILE A 161 -9.13 -11.05 -20.90
N ASP A 162 -9.31 -10.07 -21.76
CA ASP A 162 -9.13 -8.66 -21.46
C ASP A 162 -10.49 -7.94 -21.50
N ASN A 163 -11.06 -7.75 -20.34
CA ASN A 163 -12.29 -6.99 -20.16
C ASN A 163 -12.04 -5.54 -19.69
N SER A 164 -10.81 -5.04 -19.82
CA SER A 164 -10.43 -3.72 -19.29
C SER A 164 -11.34 -2.59 -19.78
N LYS A 165 -11.77 -2.60 -21.05
CA LYS A 165 -12.73 -1.62 -21.59
C LYS A 165 -14.09 -1.70 -20.88
N ARG A 166 -14.66 -2.90 -20.79
CA ARG A 166 -15.94 -3.15 -20.12
C ARG A 166 -15.88 -2.76 -18.65
N ASN A 167 -14.82 -3.19 -17.96
CA ASN A 167 -14.64 -2.93 -16.53
C ASN A 167 -14.45 -1.45 -16.23
N TYR A 168 -13.74 -0.71 -17.08
CA TYR A 168 -13.61 0.74 -16.96
C TYR A 168 -14.98 1.45 -17.02
N HIS A 169 -15.78 1.20 -18.06
CA HIS A 169 -17.09 1.79 -18.18
C HIS A 169 -18.04 1.37 -17.06
N LYS A 170 -17.95 0.11 -16.63
CA LYS A 170 -18.74 -0.40 -15.52
C LYS A 170 -18.37 0.29 -14.21
N LYS A 171 -17.09 0.40 -13.87
CA LYS A 171 -16.63 1.12 -12.69
C LYS A 171 -17.04 2.58 -12.70
N LYS A 172 -16.86 3.26 -13.85
CA LYS A 172 -17.32 4.64 -14.03
C LYS A 172 -18.81 4.78 -13.71
N ALA A 173 -19.66 3.92 -14.25
CA ALA A 173 -21.11 3.95 -14.00
C ALA A 173 -21.48 3.63 -12.56
N VAL A 174 -20.76 2.67 -11.92
CA VAL A 174 -21.00 2.25 -10.55
C VAL A 174 -20.59 3.33 -9.56
N PHE A 175 -19.43 3.93 -9.74
CA PHE A 175 -18.85 4.87 -8.78
C PHE A 175 -19.31 6.32 -8.97
N ALA A 176 -19.71 6.70 -10.17
CA ALA A 176 -20.24 8.04 -10.42
C ALA A 176 -21.57 8.30 -9.67
N GLY A 177 -21.83 9.56 -9.33
CA GLY A 177 -23.09 9.99 -8.71
C GLY A 177 -23.25 9.59 -7.23
N VAL A 178 -22.16 9.44 -6.50
CA VAL A 178 -22.18 9.39 -5.02
C VAL A 178 -21.92 10.81 -4.52
N GLU A 179 -22.95 11.50 -4.07
CA GLU A 179 -22.92 12.93 -3.74
C GLU A 179 -22.07 13.22 -2.49
N ASN A 180 -22.26 12.42 -1.43
CA ASN A 180 -21.61 12.60 -0.11
C ASN A 180 -20.31 11.78 -0.02
N MET A 181 -19.44 11.83 -1.04
CA MET A 181 -18.18 11.07 -1.05
C MET A 181 -16.95 11.99 -1.03
N THR A 182 -16.06 11.73 -0.09
CA THR A 182 -14.69 12.28 -0.08
C THR A 182 -13.70 11.17 -0.38
N ILE A 183 -12.86 11.38 -1.38
CA ILE A 183 -11.75 10.47 -1.70
C ILE A 183 -10.53 10.91 -0.89
N VAL A 184 -9.87 9.97 -0.24
CA VAL A 184 -8.60 10.18 0.44
C VAL A 184 -7.49 9.47 -0.30
N THR A 185 -6.35 10.12 -0.46
CA THR A 185 -5.16 9.54 -1.07
C THR A 185 -3.94 9.72 -0.17
N PRO A 186 -2.98 8.76 -0.16
CA PRO A 186 -1.78 8.86 0.67
C PRO A 186 -0.72 9.83 0.12
N SER A 187 -0.92 10.39 -1.07
CA SER A 187 0.02 11.32 -1.71
C SER A 187 -0.68 12.29 -2.64
N LYS A 188 -0.05 13.43 -2.89
CA LYS A 188 -0.47 14.40 -3.90
C LYS A 188 -0.41 13.82 -5.31
N TRP A 189 0.57 12.93 -5.56
CA TRP A 189 0.68 12.21 -6.81
C TRP A 189 -0.60 11.40 -7.12
N LEU A 190 -1.07 10.57 -6.17
CA LEU A 190 -2.28 9.80 -6.40
C LEU A 190 -3.52 10.69 -6.46
N ALA A 191 -3.57 11.78 -5.67
CA ALA A 191 -4.63 12.79 -5.76
C ALA A 191 -4.74 13.37 -7.17
N SER A 192 -3.61 13.76 -7.78
CA SER A 192 -3.58 14.31 -9.13
C SER A 192 -4.08 13.32 -10.20
N LEU A 193 -3.81 12.02 -10.02
CA LEU A 193 -4.35 10.99 -10.91
C LEU A 193 -5.86 10.82 -10.74
N VAL A 194 -6.34 10.81 -9.51
CA VAL A 194 -7.79 10.75 -9.22
C VAL A 194 -8.51 11.93 -9.83
N GLU A 195 -7.98 13.14 -9.71
CA GLU A 195 -8.54 14.37 -10.26
C GLU A 195 -8.61 14.35 -11.80
N GLN A 196 -7.65 13.71 -12.45
CA GLN A 196 -7.63 13.53 -13.92
C GLN A 196 -8.55 12.39 -14.40
N SER A 197 -9.00 11.52 -13.49
CA SER A 197 -9.82 10.35 -13.81
C SER A 197 -11.31 10.70 -13.95
N PHE A 198 -12.16 9.70 -14.08
CA PHE A 198 -13.62 9.90 -14.04
C PHE A 198 -14.16 10.30 -12.65
N PHE A 199 -13.31 10.43 -11.65
CA PHE A 199 -13.63 11.03 -10.34
C PHE A 199 -13.44 12.56 -10.32
N LYS A 200 -13.10 13.17 -11.44
CA LYS A 200 -12.96 14.63 -11.56
C LYS A 200 -14.18 15.34 -10.96
N GLY A 201 -13.91 16.29 -10.06
CA GLY A 201 -14.94 17.05 -9.35
C GLY A 201 -15.42 16.41 -8.04
N THR A 202 -14.96 15.21 -7.68
CA THR A 202 -15.18 14.66 -6.34
C THR A 202 -14.24 15.35 -5.33
N LYS A 203 -14.70 15.58 -4.08
CA LYS A 203 -13.84 16.12 -3.02
C LYS A 203 -12.67 15.17 -2.77
N ILE A 204 -11.43 15.67 -2.85
CA ILE A 204 -10.21 14.89 -2.63
C ILE A 204 -9.44 15.51 -1.47
N GLN A 205 -8.97 14.67 -0.55
CA GLN A 205 -8.10 15.05 0.55
C GLN A 205 -6.86 14.15 0.58
N VAL A 206 -5.69 14.76 0.82
CA VAL A 206 -4.45 14.01 1.02
C VAL A 206 -4.25 13.78 2.51
N ILE A 207 -4.18 12.50 2.90
CA ILE A 207 -3.80 12.07 4.25
C ILE A 207 -2.66 11.06 4.06
N ASN A 208 -1.43 11.48 4.35
CA ASN A 208 -0.27 10.62 4.22
C ASN A 208 -0.35 9.41 5.17
N ASN A 209 0.20 8.27 4.74
CA ASN A 209 0.35 7.12 5.63
C ASN A 209 1.23 7.49 6.83
N GLY A 210 0.86 7.02 8.01
CA GLY A 210 1.65 7.15 9.23
C GLY A 210 2.23 5.81 9.67
N ILE A 211 3.25 5.88 10.52
CA ILE A 211 3.93 4.73 11.12
C ILE A 211 3.92 4.82 12.64
N ASN A 212 4.10 3.69 13.31
CA ASN A 212 4.22 3.65 14.77
C ASN A 212 5.63 4.14 15.18
N THR A 213 5.74 5.41 15.57
CA THR A 213 6.99 6.05 16.00
C THR A 213 7.43 5.64 17.42
N ASP A 214 6.61 4.93 18.19
CA ASP A 214 7.04 4.32 19.43
C ASP A 214 7.93 3.08 19.19
N ILE A 215 7.73 2.43 18.04
CA ILE A 215 8.50 1.28 17.58
C ILE A 215 9.64 1.72 16.66
N PHE A 216 9.30 2.42 15.58
CA PHE A 216 10.28 2.92 14.61
C PHE A 216 10.89 4.22 15.10
N LYS A 217 12.01 4.09 15.78
CA LYS A 217 12.84 5.16 16.35
C LYS A 217 14.28 4.68 16.42
N PRO A 218 15.27 5.57 16.59
CA PRO A 218 16.65 5.15 16.77
C PRO A 218 16.77 4.10 17.89
N THR A 219 17.18 2.89 17.51
CA THR A 219 17.20 1.70 18.36
C THR A 219 18.59 1.09 18.31
N GLN A 220 19.22 0.95 19.48
CA GLN A 220 20.50 0.25 19.59
C GLN A 220 20.28 -1.27 19.62
N GLY A 221 21.24 -2.02 19.06
CA GLY A 221 21.24 -3.47 19.05
C GLY A 221 22.59 -4.05 18.65
N ASN A 222 22.64 -5.34 18.38
CA ASN A 222 23.87 -6.07 18.06
C ASN A 222 23.92 -6.57 16.61
N PHE A 223 23.11 -6.01 15.73
CA PHE A 223 23.00 -6.46 14.33
C PHE A 223 24.37 -6.47 13.61
N ARG A 224 25.19 -5.41 13.76
CA ARG A 224 26.53 -5.36 13.16
C ARG A 224 27.44 -6.47 13.68
N GLU A 225 27.41 -6.75 14.98
CA GLU A 225 28.20 -7.81 15.61
C GLU A 225 27.73 -9.20 15.15
N LYS A 226 26.41 -9.43 15.16
CA LYS A 226 25.78 -10.69 14.75
C LYS A 226 26.18 -11.12 13.35
N TYR A 227 26.37 -10.16 12.44
CA TYR A 227 26.71 -10.43 11.05
C TYR A 227 28.11 -10.02 10.61
N GLY A 228 29.00 -9.60 11.55
CA GLY A 228 30.39 -9.23 11.26
C GLY A 228 30.50 -7.96 10.38
N LEU A 229 29.64 -6.96 10.62
CA LEU A 229 29.51 -5.76 9.79
C LEU A 229 30.02 -4.48 10.46
N GLN A 230 30.86 -4.60 11.52
CA GLN A 230 31.30 -3.46 12.33
C GLN A 230 32.02 -2.37 11.50
N ASN A 231 32.77 -2.79 10.49
CA ASN A 231 33.59 -1.90 9.64
C ASN A 231 32.98 -1.71 8.22
N LYS A 232 31.69 -2.00 8.04
CA LYS A 232 31.02 -1.89 6.74
C LYS A 232 29.99 -0.75 6.74
N LYS A 233 29.88 -0.03 5.64
CA LYS A 233 28.73 0.83 5.35
C LYS A 233 27.56 -0.07 4.89
N ILE A 234 26.43 -0.04 5.62
CA ILE A 234 25.28 -0.90 5.35
C ILE A 234 24.28 -0.16 4.47
N LEU A 235 24.03 -0.73 3.29
CA LEU A 235 22.99 -0.30 2.35
C LEU A 235 21.79 -1.23 2.50
N LEU A 236 20.70 -0.73 3.07
CA LEU A 236 19.54 -1.54 3.45
C LEU A 236 18.41 -1.44 2.43
N GLY A 237 17.81 -2.57 2.10
CA GLY A 237 16.52 -2.66 1.41
C GLY A 237 15.54 -3.53 2.20
N VAL A 238 14.29 -3.10 2.32
CA VAL A 238 13.22 -3.84 3.02
C VAL A 238 11.98 -3.89 2.16
N ALA A 239 11.41 -5.07 1.97
CA ALA A 239 10.12 -5.23 1.31
C ALA A 239 9.35 -6.41 1.94
N SER A 240 8.02 -6.31 1.99
CA SER A 240 7.17 -7.44 2.41
C SER A 240 7.12 -8.58 1.40
N ALA A 241 7.45 -8.29 0.15
CA ALA A 241 7.62 -9.26 -0.94
C ALA A 241 8.48 -8.60 -2.03
N TRP A 242 9.65 -9.17 -2.25
CA TRP A 242 10.56 -8.69 -3.29
C TRP A 242 10.09 -9.13 -4.68
N SER A 243 10.22 -8.23 -5.62
CA SER A 243 9.88 -8.43 -7.03
C SER A 243 10.70 -7.47 -7.90
N GLU A 244 10.65 -7.66 -9.20
CA GLU A 244 11.24 -6.72 -10.16
C GLU A 244 10.72 -5.28 -9.96
N SER A 245 9.43 -5.12 -9.61
CA SER A 245 8.85 -3.79 -9.36
C SER A 245 9.33 -3.14 -8.06
N LYS A 246 9.97 -3.89 -7.17
CA LYS A 246 10.60 -3.37 -5.95
C LYS A 246 12.12 -3.19 -6.10
N GLY A 247 12.65 -3.37 -7.32
CA GLY A 247 14.04 -3.11 -7.65
C GLY A 247 15.04 -4.15 -7.13
N LEU A 248 14.62 -5.41 -6.95
CA LEU A 248 15.53 -6.46 -6.46
C LEU A 248 16.79 -6.59 -7.35
N TYR A 249 16.62 -6.55 -8.68
CA TYR A 249 17.73 -6.66 -9.61
C TYR A 249 18.65 -5.43 -9.63
N ASP A 250 18.15 -4.27 -9.19
CA ASP A 250 18.97 -3.06 -9.10
C ASP A 250 19.95 -3.16 -7.93
N PHE A 251 19.56 -3.84 -6.84
CA PHE A 251 20.48 -4.19 -5.77
C PHE A 251 21.57 -5.18 -6.23
N VAL A 252 21.22 -6.14 -7.10
CA VAL A 252 22.22 -7.05 -7.69
C VAL A 252 23.23 -6.27 -8.52
N LYS A 253 22.77 -5.39 -9.43
CA LYS A 253 23.66 -4.53 -10.22
C LYS A 253 24.51 -3.59 -9.35
N LEU A 254 23.93 -3.05 -8.29
CA LEU A 254 24.64 -2.21 -7.34
C LEU A 254 25.76 -3.00 -6.65
N SER A 255 25.48 -4.25 -6.24
CA SER A 255 26.47 -5.10 -5.56
C SER A 255 27.69 -5.43 -6.41
N GLU A 256 27.57 -5.41 -7.74
CA GLU A 256 28.67 -5.64 -8.69
C GLU A 256 29.64 -4.44 -8.79
N LYS A 257 29.19 -3.24 -8.36
CA LYS A 257 29.95 -1.99 -8.46
C LYS A 257 30.55 -1.53 -7.13
N LEU A 258 30.09 -2.05 -6.02
CA LEU A 258 30.53 -1.69 -4.68
C LEU A 258 31.84 -2.40 -4.31
N ASP A 259 32.69 -1.70 -3.58
CA ASP A 259 33.89 -2.28 -2.96
C ASP A 259 33.58 -2.96 -1.61
N ASP A 260 34.61 -3.55 -1.00
CA ASP A 260 34.47 -4.28 0.26
C ASP A 260 34.12 -3.41 1.48
N ASN A 261 34.12 -2.08 1.37
CA ASN A 261 33.72 -1.20 2.46
C ASN A 261 32.19 -1.17 2.64
N TYR A 262 31.44 -1.63 1.65
CA TYR A 262 29.98 -1.66 1.68
C TYR A 262 29.44 -3.08 1.91
N LYS A 263 28.25 -3.15 2.47
CA LYS A 263 27.45 -4.38 2.55
C LYS A 263 25.99 -4.07 2.25
N ILE A 264 25.45 -4.72 1.24
CA ILE A 264 24.00 -4.68 0.97
C ILE A 264 23.31 -5.66 1.90
N VAL A 265 22.24 -5.23 2.56
CA VAL A 265 21.37 -6.05 3.41
C VAL A 265 19.96 -5.98 2.86
N LEU A 266 19.36 -7.12 2.52
CA LEU A 266 17.98 -7.19 2.03
C LEU A 266 17.11 -8.01 2.99
N VAL A 267 16.00 -7.42 3.44
CA VAL A 267 15.04 -8.07 4.35
C VAL A 267 13.70 -8.31 3.64
N GLY A 268 13.10 -9.47 3.86
CA GLY A 268 11.79 -9.85 3.31
C GLY A 268 11.86 -10.71 2.06
N LEU A 269 12.97 -11.40 1.85
CA LEU A 269 13.20 -12.33 0.74
C LEU A 269 12.54 -13.69 1.00
N THR A 270 12.21 -14.39 -0.06
CA THR A 270 11.90 -15.83 0.01
C THR A 270 13.19 -16.64 0.09
N GLU A 271 13.11 -17.89 0.58
CA GLU A 271 14.27 -18.79 0.63
C GLU A 271 14.90 -19.00 -0.76
N SER A 272 14.05 -19.13 -1.80
CA SER A 272 14.51 -19.23 -3.19
C SER A 272 15.30 -18.00 -3.62
N GLN A 273 14.79 -16.80 -3.32
CA GLN A 273 15.50 -15.56 -3.63
C GLN A 273 16.82 -15.44 -2.88
N CYS A 274 16.87 -15.86 -1.61
CA CYS A 274 18.11 -15.88 -0.84
C CYS A 274 19.19 -16.76 -1.50
N ALA A 275 18.79 -17.91 -2.06
CA ALA A 275 19.71 -18.84 -2.72
C ALA A 275 20.23 -18.34 -4.08
N GLU A 276 19.50 -17.45 -4.73
CA GLU A 276 19.83 -16.91 -6.05
C GLU A 276 20.68 -15.63 -5.99
N LEU A 277 20.73 -14.95 -4.84
CA LEU A 277 21.44 -13.69 -4.68
C LEU A 277 22.97 -13.90 -4.54
N PRO A 278 23.78 -12.96 -5.05
CA PRO A 278 25.22 -13.02 -4.91
C PRO A 278 25.65 -12.89 -3.44
N PRO A 279 26.80 -13.51 -3.03
CA PRO A 279 27.26 -13.54 -1.63
C PRO A 279 27.60 -12.14 -1.06
N GLN A 280 27.79 -11.15 -1.91
CA GLN A 280 27.98 -9.73 -1.54
C GLN A 280 26.74 -9.15 -0.86
N ILE A 281 25.55 -9.77 -1.07
CA ILE A 281 24.28 -9.36 -0.45
C ILE A 281 23.99 -10.26 0.74
N LEU A 282 23.79 -9.65 1.92
CA LEU A 282 23.25 -10.35 3.09
C LEU A 282 21.73 -10.46 2.92
N ALA A 283 21.26 -11.65 2.66
CA ALA A 283 19.84 -11.95 2.42
C ALA A 283 19.16 -12.44 3.70
N ILE A 284 18.10 -11.77 4.12
CA ILE A 284 17.31 -12.09 5.32
C ILE A 284 15.86 -12.32 4.91
N THR A 285 15.31 -13.50 5.22
CA THR A 285 13.92 -13.82 4.88
C THR A 285 12.92 -12.96 5.66
N ARG A 286 13.14 -12.82 6.95
CA ARG A 286 12.33 -11.97 7.83
C ARG A 286 13.05 -11.71 9.16
N THR A 287 12.71 -10.63 9.81
CA THR A 287 13.05 -10.38 11.22
C THR A 287 12.15 -11.21 12.14
N THR A 288 12.61 -11.49 13.34
CA THR A 288 11.84 -12.26 14.34
C THR A 288 10.63 -11.49 14.86
N ASN A 289 10.76 -10.17 14.92
CA ASN A 289 9.72 -9.24 15.35
C ASN A 289 9.96 -7.84 14.78
N ILE A 290 9.02 -6.94 15.04
CA ILE A 290 9.06 -5.57 14.53
C ILE A 290 10.17 -4.71 15.19
N ASN A 291 10.57 -5.01 16.44
CA ASN A 291 11.64 -4.28 17.12
C ASN A 291 13.01 -4.61 16.50
N GLU A 292 13.24 -5.89 16.12
CA GLU A 292 14.43 -6.27 15.35
C GLU A 292 14.46 -5.53 14.00
N LEU A 293 13.31 -5.31 13.35
CA LEU A 293 13.26 -4.52 12.13
C LEU A 293 13.65 -3.06 12.38
N ALA A 294 13.21 -2.45 13.48
CA ALA A 294 13.61 -1.09 13.87
C ALA A 294 15.12 -1.00 14.16
N GLU A 295 15.70 -2.02 14.78
CA GLU A 295 17.16 -2.15 14.97
C GLU A 295 17.90 -2.20 13.62
N VAL A 296 17.41 -3.03 12.68
CA VAL A 296 18.01 -3.15 11.35
C VAL A 296 17.98 -1.81 10.61
N TYR A 297 16.85 -1.09 10.63
CA TYR A 297 16.79 0.26 10.08
C TYR A 297 17.82 1.18 10.76
N SER A 298 17.85 1.22 12.09
CA SER A 298 18.72 2.13 12.85
C SER A 298 20.21 1.83 12.68
N THR A 299 20.54 0.61 12.27
CA THR A 299 21.93 0.16 12.06
C THR A 299 22.44 0.50 10.66
N ALA A 300 21.56 0.75 9.70
CA ALA A 300 21.90 1.03 8.32
C ALA A 300 22.46 2.46 8.17
N ASP A 301 23.41 2.64 7.26
CA ASP A 301 23.96 3.94 6.89
C ASP A 301 23.10 4.63 5.82
N LEU A 302 22.44 3.82 4.96
CA LEU A 302 21.53 4.30 3.92
C LEU A 302 20.42 3.26 3.68
N PHE A 303 19.18 3.71 3.63
CA PHE A 303 18.07 2.91 3.13
C PHE A 303 17.81 3.22 1.65
N ILE A 304 17.76 2.18 0.83
CA ILE A 304 17.53 2.29 -0.62
C ILE A 304 16.16 1.69 -0.94
N ASN A 305 15.28 2.48 -1.55
CA ASN A 305 13.98 2.03 -2.06
C ASN A 305 13.90 2.22 -3.57
N PRO A 306 14.46 1.31 -4.38
CA PRO A 306 14.50 1.42 -5.83
C PRO A 306 13.18 0.93 -6.45
N THR A 307 12.05 1.40 -5.91
CA THR A 307 10.73 0.98 -6.36
C THR A 307 10.36 1.60 -7.69
N TYR A 308 9.80 0.79 -8.60
CA TYR A 308 9.27 1.23 -9.89
C TYR A 308 7.82 1.69 -9.84
N GLY A 309 7.24 1.77 -8.64
CA GLY A 309 5.88 2.28 -8.44
C GLY A 309 5.39 2.04 -7.01
N ASP A 310 5.13 3.12 -6.31
CA ASP A 310 4.50 3.12 -5.00
C ASP A 310 3.62 4.36 -4.83
N THR A 311 2.60 4.28 -4.02
CA THR A 311 1.70 5.41 -3.75
C THR A 311 2.18 6.31 -2.62
N TYR A 312 2.78 5.73 -1.59
CA TYR A 312 3.44 6.41 -0.47
C TYR A 312 4.05 5.35 0.45
N PRO A 313 5.30 4.94 0.24
CA PRO A 313 5.90 3.78 0.90
C PRO A 313 6.19 4.03 2.38
N THR A 314 5.59 3.24 3.27
CA THR A 314 5.83 3.34 4.72
C THR A 314 7.25 2.94 5.10
N VAL A 315 7.91 2.08 4.35
CA VAL A 315 9.32 1.69 4.58
C VAL A 315 10.27 2.89 4.53
N ASN A 316 9.98 3.91 3.71
CA ASN A 316 10.76 5.15 3.68
C ASN A 316 10.59 5.95 4.98
N LEU A 317 9.38 5.96 5.53
CA LEU A 317 9.07 6.63 6.79
C LEU A 317 9.69 5.89 7.97
N GLU A 318 9.61 4.55 7.96
CA GLU A 318 10.18 3.66 8.97
C GLU A 318 11.70 3.86 9.10
N ALA A 319 12.40 3.88 7.96
CA ALA A 319 13.85 4.10 7.92
C ALA A 319 14.21 5.49 8.48
N GLN A 320 13.54 6.55 8.02
CA GLN A 320 13.82 7.92 8.46
C GLN A 320 13.49 8.12 9.94
N ALA A 321 12.40 7.54 10.44
CA ALA A 321 12.06 7.60 11.86
C ALA A 321 13.10 6.87 12.74
N CYS A 322 13.78 5.86 12.19
CA CYS A 322 14.90 5.17 12.85
C CYS A 322 16.24 5.93 12.72
N GLY A 323 16.26 7.10 12.08
CA GLY A 323 17.47 7.93 11.92
C GLY A 323 18.27 7.62 10.66
N THR A 324 17.76 6.81 9.74
CA THR A 324 18.46 6.39 8.52
C THR A 324 17.99 7.20 7.31
N PRO A 325 18.89 7.89 6.59
CA PRO A 325 18.53 8.58 5.36
C PRO A 325 18.03 7.59 4.30
N VAL A 326 17.17 8.09 3.41
CA VAL A 326 16.51 7.28 2.39
C VAL A 326 16.76 7.85 1.01
N VAL A 327 17.15 7.01 0.07
CA VAL A 327 17.13 7.31 -1.37
C VAL A 327 16.02 6.51 -2.05
N THR A 328 15.32 7.13 -3.00
CA THR A 328 14.26 6.46 -3.76
C THR A 328 14.29 6.86 -5.23
N TYR A 329 13.70 6.01 -6.08
CA TYR A 329 13.50 6.35 -7.48
C TYR A 329 12.39 7.41 -7.67
N LYS A 330 12.55 8.23 -8.72
CA LYS A 330 11.57 9.23 -9.16
C LYS A 330 10.33 8.55 -9.73
N THR A 331 9.48 8.03 -8.85
CA THR A 331 8.28 7.28 -9.23
C THR A 331 7.14 7.45 -8.23
N GLY A 332 5.93 7.63 -8.78
CA GLY A 332 4.72 7.66 -7.98
C GLY A 332 4.75 8.69 -6.85
N GLY A 333 4.15 8.33 -5.72
CA GLY A 333 4.19 9.11 -4.48
C GLY A 333 5.43 8.83 -3.63
N SER A 334 6.37 7.98 -4.07
CA SER A 334 7.60 7.69 -3.33
C SER A 334 8.44 8.94 -3.12
N VAL A 335 8.50 9.82 -4.14
CA VAL A 335 9.22 11.10 -4.09
C VAL A 335 8.72 12.05 -3.00
N GLU A 336 7.47 11.91 -2.61
CA GLU A 336 6.87 12.76 -1.56
C GLU A 336 7.27 12.32 -0.15
N SER A 337 7.85 11.14 0.00
CA SER A 337 8.22 10.55 1.30
C SER A 337 9.68 10.77 1.70
N VAL A 338 10.49 11.43 0.86
CA VAL A 338 11.92 11.70 1.08
C VAL A 338 12.25 13.15 0.73
N PRO A 339 13.41 13.69 1.14
CA PRO A 339 13.95 14.95 0.63
C PRO A 339 14.16 14.90 -0.89
N SER A 340 14.00 16.04 -1.58
CA SER A 340 14.09 16.09 -3.05
C SER A 340 15.46 15.72 -3.60
N GLU A 341 16.53 16.02 -2.87
CA GLU A 341 17.91 15.68 -3.19
C GLU A 341 18.22 14.18 -3.10
N ASN A 342 17.39 13.43 -2.40
CA ASN A 342 17.50 11.98 -2.25
C ASN A 342 16.67 11.22 -3.32
N VAL A 343 16.21 11.91 -4.35
CA VAL A 343 15.43 11.31 -5.46
C VAL A 343 16.30 11.18 -6.68
N ILE A 344 16.39 9.98 -7.25
CA ILE A 344 17.15 9.68 -8.48
C ILE A 344 16.22 9.15 -9.57
N ASP A 345 16.68 9.21 -10.81
CA ASP A 345 15.91 8.69 -11.93
C ASP A 345 15.78 7.16 -11.84
N THR A 346 14.66 6.65 -12.33
CA THR A 346 14.31 5.23 -12.23
C THR A 346 15.31 4.35 -13.00
N GLY A 347 15.96 3.42 -12.31
CA GLY A 347 16.95 2.50 -12.89
C GLY A 347 18.34 3.11 -13.09
N ASP A 348 18.59 4.32 -12.62
CA ASP A 348 19.90 4.98 -12.67
C ASP A 348 20.82 4.45 -11.56
N ILE A 349 21.60 3.41 -11.91
CA ILE A 349 22.56 2.80 -10.98
C ILE A 349 23.77 3.70 -10.73
N GLU A 350 24.19 4.50 -11.71
CA GLU A 350 25.32 5.45 -11.54
C GLU A 350 24.91 6.61 -10.60
N GLY A 351 23.69 7.13 -10.77
CA GLY A 351 23.13 8.11 -9.83
C GLY A 351 23.00 7.53 -8.42
N LEU A 352 22.62 6.25 -8.29
CA LEU A 352 22.58 5.58 -7.01
C LEU A 352 23.98 5.44 -6.38
N MET A 353 24.99 5.08 -7.16
CA MET A 353 26.39 5.03 -6.71
C MET A 353 26.88 6.41 -6.23
N SER A 354 26.54 7.47 -6.96
CA SER A 354 26.90 8.85 -6.56
C SER A 354 26.29 9.23 -5.22
N ILE A 355 25.04 8.83 -4.97
CA ILE A 355 24.37 9.06 -3.67
C ILE A 355 24.99 8.21 -2.56
N VAL A 356 25.30 6.94 -2.83
CA VAL A 356 25.96 6.04 -1.85
C VAL A 356 27.30 6.60 -1.40
N ALA A 357 28.03 7.30 -2.29
CA ALA A 357 29.30 7.95 -1.97
C ALA A 357 29.11 9.29 -1.19
N ASN A 358 27.90 9.86 -1.19
CA ASN A 358 27.60 11.12 -0.51
C ASN A 358 27.34 10.88 0.98
N GLU A 359 28.13 11.48 1.85
CA GLU A 359 28.00 11.32 3.30
C GLU A 359 26.99 12.30 3.94
N ASN A 360 26.46 13.27 3.19
CA ASN A 360 25.60 14.34 3.68
C ASN A 360 24.15 14.19 3.19
N LEU A 361 23.56 13.02 3.38
CA LEU A 361 22.16 12.80 3.04
C LEU A 361 21.24 13.30 4.16
N SER A 362 20.22 14.04 3.79
CA SER A 362 19.23 14.55 4.73
C SER A 362 18.09 13.55 4.98
N ILE A 363 17.45 13.72 6.14
CA ILE A 363 16.20 13.03 6.51
C ILE A 363 15.08 14.04 6.32
N LYS A 364 13.95 13.58 5.80
CA LYS A 364 12.79 14.45 5.60
C LYS A 364 12.23 14.90 6.95
N GLU A 365 12.08 16.20 7.10
CA GLU A 365 11.40 16.78 8.24
C GLU A 365 9.88 16.57 8.15
N GLY A 366 9.24 16.31 9.30
CA GLY A 366 7.81 16.14 9.40
C GLY A 366 7.39 15.14 10.47
N ASP A 367 6.11 15.16 10.81
CA ASP A 367 5.50 14.17 11.68
C ASP A 367 4.95 13.01 10.84
N PHE A 368 5.64 11.88 10.86
CA PHE A 368 5.23 10.65 10.18
C PHE A 368 4.43 9.72 11.11
N SER A 369 4.00 10.21 12.27
CA SER A 369 3.37 9.35 13.26
C SER A 369 2.01 8.84 12.81
N LEU A 370 1.73 7.61 13.19
CA LEU A 370 0.43 6.99 13.10
C LEU A 370 -0.66 7.86 13.77
N LYS A 371 -0.30 8.48 14.90
CA LYS A 371 -1.19 9.38 15.65
C LYS A 371 -1.67 10.56 14.80
N GLN A 372 -0.76 11.21 14.06
CA GLN A 372 -1.13 12.31 13.15
C GLN A 372 -2.07 11.84 12.04
N MET A 373 -1.73 10.74 11.36
CA MET A 373 -2.57 10.17 10.31
C MET A 373 -3.99 9.87 10.84
N VAL A 374 -4.09 9.17 11.96
CA VAL A 374 -5.37 8.77 12.55
C VAL A 374 -6.19 10.00 12.97
N ASN A 375 -5.55 11.01 13.58
CA ASN A 375 -6.25 12.25 13.95
C ASN A 375 -6.82 12.98 12.72
N GLN A 376 -6.11 12.99 11.59
CA GLN A 376 -6.63 13.56 10.33
C GLN A 376 -7.87 12.81 9.84
N TYR A 377 -7.91 11.47 9.94
CA TYR A 377 -9.11 10.70 9.62
C TYR A 377 -10.26 10.99 10.58
N ILE A 378 -10.02 11.08 11.88
CA ILE A 378 -11.07 11.42 12.87
C ILE A 378 -11.66 12.81 12.61
N ASN A 379 -10.82 13.80 12.31
CA ASN A 379 -11.29 15.13 11.96
C ASN A 379 -12.14 15.09 10.68
N LEU A 380 -11.69 14.38 9.65
CA LEU A 380 -12.46 14.21 8.42
C LEU A 380 -13.82 13.53 8.68
N TYR A 381 -13.89 12.55 9.59
CA TYR A 381 -15.17 11.92 9.96
C TYR A 381 -16.11 12.93 10.62
N LYS A 382 -15.61 13.73 11.58
CA LYS A 382 -16.40 14.76 12.28
C LYS A 382 -16.91 15.85 11.32
N GLU A 383 -16.15 16.16 10.29
CA GLU A 383 -16.55 17.13 9.24
C GLU A 383 -17.58 16.54 8.25
N SER A 384 -17.70 15.22 8.17
CA SER A 384 -18.52 14.51 7.18
C SER A 384 -19.89 14.11 7.71
N ILE A 385 -20.06 14.03 9.03
CA ILE A 385 -21.30 13.71 9.74
C ILE A 385 -21.98 15.01 10.17
#